data_31731417f37150d248c4b45730d76ddb
#
_entry.id   31731417f37150d248c4b45730d76ddb
#
_cell.length_a   1.000
_cell.length_b   1.000
_cell.length_c   1.000
_cell.angle_alpha   90.00
_cell.angle_beta   90.00
_cell.angle_gamma   90.00
#
_symmetry.space_group_name_H-M   'P 1'
#
loop_
_entity.id
_entity.type
_entity.pdbx_description
1 polymer ?
#
loop_
_entity_poly.entity_id
_entity_poly.type
_entity_poly.pdbx_seq_one_letter_code
_entity_poly.pdbx_strand_id
1 'polypeptide(L)'
;LCWQGGTKEENTQGVINAMRNPFVQIISHPGDGTAELDFEALMKVSKETHTLLEINNHSMAPIRHKTVAAPNNLELLELAKKYETPVIFGSDAHFSTMIADYSNIMPLVEKAEFPEELILNYQPEKFMTYLKPTPEK
;
A
#
# COMPACT_ATOMS: atom_id res chain seq x y z
N LEU A 1 -1.89 8.95 -6.35
CA LEU A 1 -0.95 9.13 -7.48
C LEU A 1 -1.74 9.25 -8.78
N CYS A 2 -2.00 10.49 -9.23
CA CYS A 2 -2.58 10.74 -10.55
C CYS A 2 -1.47 10.89 -11.59
N TRP A 3 -0.63 9.87 -11.76
CA TRP A 3 0.38 9.87 -12.80
C TRP A 3 -0.15 9.12 -14.03
N GLN A 4 -0.20 9.77 -15.16
CA GLN A 4 -0.54 9.16 -16.44
C GLN A 4 0.64 9.32 -17.40
N GLY A 5 1.32 8.23 -17.67
CA GLY A 5 2.31 8.15 -18.73
C GLY A 5 3.75 8.22 -18.25
N GLY A 6 4.36 7.09 -18.14
CA GLY A 6 5.76 6.82 -17.95
C GLY A 6 6.00 5.32 -18.13
N THR A 7 7.23 4.91 -18.33
CA THR A 7 7.57 3.49 -18.30
C THR A 7 7.42 2.96 -16.88
N LYS A 8 7.35 1.64 -16.71
CA LYS A 8 7.34 0.97 -15.40
C LYS A 8 8.51 1.46 -14.54
N GLU A 9 9.68 1.59 -15.13
CA GLU A 9 10.90 2.05 -14.46
C GLU A 9 10.79 3.49 -13.99
N GLU A 10 10.30 4.40 -14.84
CA GLU A 10 10.13 5.82 -14.50
C GLU A 10 9.08 6.00 -13.39
N ASN A 11 7.96 5.30 -13.49
CA ASN A 11 6.90 5.31 -12.50
C ASN A 11 7.42 4.79 -11.14
N THR A 12 8.11 3.64 -11.16
CA THR A 12 8.69 3.05 -9.96
C THR A 12 9.70 3.98 -9.31
N GLN A 13 10.60 4.58 -10.11
CA GLN A 13 11.61 5.51 -9.58
C GLN A 13 10.96 6.77 -8.99
N GLY A 14 9.89 7.26 -9.58
CA GLY A 14 9.12 8.40 -9.05
C GLY A 14 8.54 8.09 -7.67
N VAL A 15 7.95 6.90 -7.48
CA VAL A 15 7.44 6.46 -6.18
C VAL A 15 8.58 6.26 -5.18
N ILE A 16 9.68 5.64 -5.57
CA ILE A 16 10.87 5.45 -4.71
C ILE A 16 11.40 6.81 -4.22
N ASN A 17 11.48 7.80 -5.09
CA ASN A 17 11.92 9.14 -4.72
C ASN A 17 10.97 9.78 -3.68
N ALA A 18 9.66 9.59 -3.84
CA ALA A 18 8.68 10.01 -2.84
C ALA A 18 8.87 9.26 -1.50
N MET A 19 9.09 7.95 -1.54
CA MET A 19 9.32 7.13 -0.34
C MET A 19 10.58 7.55 0.43
N ARG A 20 11.59 8.05 -0.24
CA ARG A 20 12.83 8.58 0.38
C ARG A 20 12.67 9.98 0.97
N ASN A 21 11.58 10.67 0.66
CA ASN A 21 11.27 11.95 1.29
C ASN A 21 10.89 11.71 2.77
N PRO A 22 11.55 12.40 3.73
CA PRO A 22 11.30 12.17 5.17
C PRO A 22 9.88 12.55 5.63
N PHE A 23 9.15 13.33 4.85
CA PHE A 23 7.76 13.73 5.16
C PHE A 23 6.71 12.77 4.59
N VAL A 24 7.11 11.82 3.72
CA VAL A 24 6.19 10.84 3.13
C VAL A 24 6.18 9.58 3.99
N GLN A 25 5.07 9.31 4.65
CA GLN A 25 4.91 8.17 5.56
C GLN A 25 4.18 6.99 4.91
N ILE A 26 3.28 7.27 3.98
CA ILE A 26 2.43 6.27 3.32
C ILE A 26 2.37 6.57 1.82
N ILE A 27 2.49 5.54 0.99
CA ILE A 27 2.13 5.59 -0.43
C ILE A 27 0.72 5.05 -0.58
N SER A 28 -0.19 5.91 -1.01
CA SER A 28 -1.60 5.57 -1.19
C SER A 28 -1.82 4.77 -2.47
N HIS A 29 -2.63 3.72 -2.38
CA HIS A 29 -3.13 2.84 -3.45
C HIS A 29 -2.15 2.50 -4.59
N PRO A 30 -0.91 2.05 -4.32
CA PRO A 30 0.05 1.72 -5.39
C PRO A 30 -0.43 0.58 -6.29
N GLY A 31 -1.29 -0.30 -5.76
CA GLY A 31 -1.86 -1.45 -6.47
C GLY A 31 -3.10 -1.15 -7.30
N ASP A 32 -3.52 0.11 -7.46
CA ASP A 32 -4.79 0.46 -8.11
C ASP A 32 -4.79 0.28 -9.64
N GLY A 33 -3.64 0.02 -10.26
CA GLY A 33 -3.47 -0.19 -11.69
C GLY A 33 -3.45 1.08 -12.54
N THR A 34 -3.38 2.27 -11.94
CA THR A 34 -3.27 3.53 -12.66
C THR A 34 -1.90 3.70 -13.32
N ALA A 35 -0.87 3.13 -12.75
CA ALA A 35 0.49 3.09 -13.30
C ALA A 35 1.10 1.69 -13.14
N GLU A 36 1.89 1.25 -14.11
CA GLU A 36 2.70 0.05 -13.95
C GLU A 36 3.86 0.35 -12.99
N LEU A 37 4.04 -0.52 -11.97
CA LEU A 37 5.04 -0.38 -10.92
C LEU A 37 5.77 -1.71 -10.69
N ASP A 38 7.03 -1.64 -10.30
CA ASP A 38 7.79 -2.77 -9.76
C ASP A 38 7.52 -2.87 -8.25
N PHE A 39 6.54 -3.70 -7.88
CA PHE A 39 6.13 -3.87 -6.48
C PHE A 39 7.24 -4.46 -5.60
N GLU A 40 8.10 -5.32 -6.17
CA GLU A 40 9.21 -5.87 -5.40
C GLU A 40 10.25 -4.79 -5.04
N ALA A 41 10.56 -3.91 -6.00
CA ALA A 41 11.44 -2.75 -5.74
C ALA A 41 10.82 -1.81 -4.70
N LEU A 42 9.51 -1.51 -4.82
CA LEU A 42 8.81 -0.69 -3.83
C LEU A 42 8.81 -1.31 -2.43
N MET A 43 8.59 -2.63 -2.33
CA MET A 43 8.55 -3.32 -1.04
C MET A 43 9.91 -3.30 -0.34
N LYS A 44 11.01 -3.48 -1.08
CA LYS A 44 12.38 -3.36 -0.53
C LYS A 44 12.63 -1.95 0.01
N VAL A 45 12.23 -0.92 -0.74
CA VAL A 45 12.40 0.48 -0.31
C VAL A 45 11.44 0.81 0.85
N SER A 46 10.24 0.24 0.89
CA SER A 46 9.31 0.36 2.02
C SER A 46 9.95 -0.11 3.33
N LYS A 47 10.59 -1.29 3.30
CA LYS A 47 11.33 -1.83 4.44
C LYS A 47 12.50 -0.94 4.86
N GLU A 48 13.26 -0.43 3.89
CA GLU A 48 14.42 0.43 4.13
C GLU A 48 14.03 1.79 4.72
N THR A 49 12.98 2.40 4.19
CA THR A 49 12.61 3.79 4.51
C THR A 49 11.53 3.90 5.57
N HIS A 50 10.92 2.80 6.00
CA HIS A 50 9.73 2.79 6.87
C HIS A 50 8.57 3.60 6.27
N THR A 51 8.43 3.59 4.94
CA THR A 51 7.27 4.16 4.24
C THR A 51 6.28 3.04 3.96
N LEU A 52 5.09 3.11 4.52
CA LEU A 52 4.07 2.08 4.35
C LEU A 52 3.48 2.10 2.93
N LEU A 53 3.18 0.93 2.40
CA LEU A 53 2.36 0.76 1.20
C LEU A 53 0.92 0.46 1.62
N GLU A 54 -0.01 1.19 1.03
CA GLU A 54 -1.43 0.99 1.32
C GLU A 54 -2.02 -0.13 0.46
N ILE A 55 -2.73 -1.05 1.11
CA ILE A 55 -3.67 -1.97 0.46
C ILE A 55 -5.03 -1.29 0.48
N ASN A 56 -5.53 -0.89 -0.70
CA ASN A 56 -6.69 0.00 -0.79
C ASN A 56 -7.96 -0.75 -1.16
N ASN A 57 -8.97 -0.69 -0.27
CA ASN A 57 -10.23 -1.40 -0.44
C ASN A 57 -11.05 -0.91 -1.64
N HIS A 58 -11.16 0.41 -1.79
CA HIS A 58 -12.01 1.01 -2.83
C HIS A 58 -11.45 0.81 -4.24
N SER A 59 -10.12 0.69 -4.40
CA SER A 59 -9.51 0.37 -5.70
C SER A 59 -10.01 -0.94 -6.29
N MET A 60 -10.41 -1.88 -5.44
CA MET A 60 -10.92 -3.21 -5.82
C MET A 60 -12.44 -3.29 -5.89
N ALA A 61 -13.14 -2.21 -5.56
CA ALA A 61 -14.59 -2.18 -5.59
C ALA A 61 -15.12 -2.43 -7.03
N PRO A 62 -16.15 -3.26 -7.21
CA PRO A 62 -16.69 -3.59 -8.54
C PRO A 62 -17.04 -2.38 -9.41
N ILE A 63 -17.49 -1.29 -8.78
CA ILE A 63 -17.84 -0.03 -9.46
C ILE A 63 -16.62 0.64 -10.13
N ARG A 64 -15.41 0.31 -9.72
CA ARG A 64 -14.18 0.88 -10.30
C ARG A 64 -13.79 0.21 -11.61
N HIS A 65 -14.32 -0.97 -11.92
CA HIS A 65 -13.99 -1.75 -13.10
C HIS A 65 -12.49 -2.00 -13.33
N LYS A 66 -11.69 -1.93 -12.25
CA LYS A 66 -10.23 -2.11 -12.29
C LYS A 66 -9.86 -3.58 -12.06
N THR A 67 -9.87 -4.37 -13.13
CA THR A 67 -9.59 -5.82 -13.07
C THR A 67 -8.20 -6.17 -12.56
N VAL A 68 -7.24 -5.26 -12.67
CA VAL A 68 -5.84 -5.48 -12.21
C VAL A 68 -5.63 -5.12 -10.74
N ALA A 69 -6.55 -4.41 -10.10
CA ALA A 69 -6.34 -3.93 -8.72
C ALA A 69 -6.27 -5.09 -7.71
N ALA A 70 -7.13 -6.10 -7.82
CA ALA A 70 -7.09 -7.23 -6.90
C ALA A 70 -5.83 -8.10 -7.08
N PRO A 71 -5.40 -8.49 -8.29
CA PRO A 71 -4.10 -9.14 -8.51
C PRO A 71 -2.91 -8.34 -7.97
N ASN A 72 -2.86 -7.03 -8.23
CA ASN A 72 -1.78 -6.16 -7.77
C ASN A 72 -1.71 -6.09 -6.23
N ASN A 73 -2.85 -5.93 -5.57
CA ASN A 73 -2.89 -5.89 -4.11
C ASN A 73 -2.55 -7.26 -3.49
N LEU A 74 -2.91 -8.36 -4.14
CA LEU A 74 -2.48 -9.69 -3.72
C LEU A 74 -0.95 -9.83 -3.81
N GLU A 75 -0.34 -9.43 -4.93
CA GLU A 75 1.11 -9.43 -5.11
C GLU A 75 1.80 -8.57 -4.04
N LEU A 76 1.26 -7.39 -3.72
CA LEU A 76 1.77 -6.53 -2.64
C LEU A 76 1.75 -7.25 -1.28
N LEU A 77 0.66 -7.97 -0.95
CA LEU A 77 0.58 -8.76 0.29
C LEU A 77 1.59 -9.92 0.31
N GLU A 78 1.72 -10.66 -0.80
CA GLU A 78 2.69 -11.75 -0.91
C GLU A 78 4.14 -11.26 -0.75
N LEU A 79 4.47 -10.12 -1.36
CA LEU A 79 5.77 -9.48 -1.22
C LEU A 79 6.00 -8.95 0.20
N ALA A 80 4.98 -8.33 0.81
CA ALA A 80 5.06 -7.85 2.19
C ALA A 80 5.32 -8.99 3.18
N LYS A 81 4.64 -10.14 3.00
CA LYS A 81 4.90 -11.37 3.75
C LYS A 81 6.33 -11.88 3.53
N LYS A 82 6.78 -11.98 2.27
CA LYS A 82 8.13 -12.42 1.90
C LYS A 82 9.24 -11.59 2.54
N TYR A 83 9.06 -10.26 2.58
CA TYR A 83 10.04 -9.33 3.12
C TYR A 83 9.80 -8.96 4.59
N GLU A 84 8.77 -9.56 5.23
CA GLU A 84 8.37 -9.25 6.61
C GLU A 84 8.21 -7.72 6.82
N THR A 85 7.52 -7.08 5.88
CA THR A 85 7.33 -5.62 5.84
C THR A 85 5.88 -5.30 6.15
N PRO A 86 5.60 -4.42 7.13
CA PRO A 86 4.24 -4.04 7.45
C PRO A 86 3.54 -3.29 6.32
N VAL A 87 2.21 -3.43 6.27
CA VAL A 87 1.32 -2.68 5.37
C VAL A 87 0.24 -1.96 6.17
N ILE A 88 -0.43 -1.03 5.52
CA ILE A 88 -1.60 -0.33 6.07
C ILE A 88 -2.81 -0.56 5.15
N PHE A 89 -3.99 -0.82 5.72
CA PHE A 89 -5.22 -0.93 4.96
C PHE A 89 -5.94 0.41 4.94
N GLY A 90 -6.39 0.83 3.76
CA GLY A 90 -7.23 2.01 3.56
C GLY A 90 -8.59 1.63 3.02
N SER A 91 -9.66 2.15 3.62
CA SER A 91 -11.02 2.00 3.09
C SER A 91 -11.26 2.90 1.88
N ASP A 92 -10.57 4.03 1.81
CA ASP A 92 -10.77 5.08 0.79
C ASP A 92 -12.26 5.46 0.68
N ALA A 93 -12.85 5.70 1.85
CA ALA A 93 -14.28 5.94 2.02
C ALA A 93 -14.71 7.26 1.38
N HIS A 94 -15.66 7.20 0.44
CA HIS A 94 -16.29 8.37 -0.17
C HIS A 94 -17.63 8.71 0.50
N PHE A 95 -18.16 7.78 1.30
CA PHE A 95 -19.39 7.94 2.09
C PHE A 95 -19.19 7.37 3.49
N SER A 96 -19.97 7.84 4.45
CA SER A 96 -19.86 7.43 5.85
C SER A 96 -20.02 5.91 6.08
N THR A 97 -20.82 5.25 5.25
CA THR A 97 -21.01 3.79 5.31
C THR A 97 -19.81 2.97 4.84
N MET A 98 -18.81 3.60 4.22
CA MET A 98 -17.60 2.96 3.72
C MET A 98 -16.42 3.10 4.67
N ILE A 99 -16.58 3.85 5.77
CA ILE A 99 -15.50 4.05 6.75
C ILE A 99 -15.15 2.70 7.39
N ALA A 100 -13.87 2.35 7.37
CA ALA A 100 -13.34 1.08 7.86
C ALA A 100 -13.94 -0.18 7.17
N ASP A 101 -14.45 -0.03 5.96
CA ASP A 101 -14.82 -1.17 5.11
C ASP A 101 -13.56 -1.76 4.47
N TYR A 102 -13.29 -3.03 4.75
CA TYR A 102 -12.17 -3.79 4.19
C TYR A 102 -12.66 -5.07 3.48
N SER A 103 -13.92 -5.11 3.08
CA SER A 103 -14.58 -6.28 2.49
C SER A 103 -13.89 -6.82 1.23
N ASN A 104 -13.24 -5.95 0.44
CA ASN A 104 -12.49 -6.36 -0.75
C ASN A 104 -11.05 -6.78 -0.41
N ILE A 105 -10.49 -6.35 0.73
CA ILE A 105 -9.14 -6.70 1.18
C ILE A 105 -9.13 -8.07 1.84
N MET A 106 -10.10 -8.38 2.69
CA MET A 106 -10.09 -9.59 3.53
C MET A 106 -9.94 -10.89 2.73
N PRO A 107 -10.60 -11.10 1.57
CA PRO A 107 -10.38 -12.29 0.75
C PRO A 107 -8.93 -12.44 0.25
N LEU A 108 -8.21 -11.33 0.04
CA LEU A 108 -6.80 -11.36 -0.36
C LEU A 108 -5.88 -11.69 0.82
N VAL A 109 -6.21 -11.18 2.01
CA VAL A 109 -5.51 -11.53 3.27
C VAL A 109 -5.57 -13.03 3.52
N GLU A 110 -6.76 -13.64 3.41
CA GLU A 110 -6.96 -15.08 3.55
C GLU A 110 -6.17 -15.85 2.47
N LYS A 111 -6.26 -15.42 1.21
CA LYS A 111 -5.58 -16.08 0.09
C LYS A 111 -4.07 -16.03 0.21
N ALA A 112 -3.50 -14.92 0.66
CA ALA A 112 -2.06 -14.75 0.89
C ALA A 112 -1.61 -15.42 2.20
N GLU A 113 -2.54 -15.89 3.05
CA GLU A 113 -2.24 -16.27 4.44
C GLU A 113 -1.39 -15.20 5.13
N PHE A 114 -1.85 -13.94 5.01
CA PHE A 114 -1.07 -12.78 5.42
C PHE A 114 -1.08 -12.63 6.94
N PRO A 115 0.10 -12.49 7.59
CA PRO A 115 0.18 -12.47 9.04
C PRO A 115 -0.39 -11.17 9.62
N GLU A 116 -1.24 -11.28 10.64
CA GLU A 116 -1.93 -10.15 11.29
C GLU A 116 -0.93 -9.15 11.91
N GLU A 117 0.20 -9.62 12.41
CA GLU A 117 1.24 -8.79 12.99
C GLU A 117 1.92 -7.83 11.99
N LEU A 118 1.69 -8.00 10.70
CA LEU A 118 2.13 -7.09 9.63
C LEU A 118 1.04 -6.09 9.20
N ILE A 119 -0.17 -6.16 9.75
CA ILE A 119 -1.28 -5.23 9.49
C ILE A 119 -1.28 -4.15 10.57
N LEU A 120 -0.75 -2.96 10.27
CA LEU A 120 -0.59 -1.92 11.29
C LEU A 120 -1.90 -1.28 11.74
N ASN A 121 -3.01 -1.47 11.02
CA ASN A 121 -4.34 -1.07 11.47
C ASN A 121 -4.74 -1.67 12.83
N TYR A 122 -4.27 -2.86 13.13
CA TYR A 122 -4.58 -3.58 14.37
C TYR A 122 -3.58 -3.30 15.50
N GLN A 123 -2.52 -2.53 15.20
CA GLN A 123 -1.40 -2.30 16.13
C GLN A 123 -1.03 -0.81 16.20
N PRO A 124 -1.89 0.03 16.81
CA PRO A 124 -1.70 1.50 16.80
C PRO A 124 -0.37 1.96 17.42
N GLU A 125 0.10 1.28 18.46
CA GLU A 125 1.39 1.62 19.09
C GLU A 125 2.56 1.29 18.15
N LYS A 126 2.52 0.13 17.48
CA LYS A 126 3.53 -0.26 16.50
C LYS A 126 3.48 0.66 15.28
N PHE A 127 2.29 1.08 14.84
CA PHE A 127 2.13 2.05 13.77
C PHE A 127 2.87 3.35 14.09
N MET A 128 2.64 3.92 15.27
CA MET A 128 3.27 5.18 15.67
C MET A 128 4.80 5.08 15.77
N THR A 129 5.32 3.94 16.20
CA THR A 129 6.78 3.73 16.33
C THR A 129 7.44 3.33 15.00
N TYR A 130 6.67 2.78 14.06
CA TYR A 130 7.18 2.39 12.75
C TYR A 130 7.42 3.58 11.81
N LEU A 131 6.61 4.62 11.93
CA LEU A 131 6.72 5.80 11.07
C LEU A 131 8.08 6.49 11.23
N LYS A 132 8.54 7.09 10.14
CA LYS A 132 9.77 7.91 10.17
C LYS A 132 9.66 9.04 11.17
N PRO A 133 10.74 9.37 11.90
CA PRO A 133 10.76 10.59 12.68
C PRO A 133 10.62 11.80 11.73
N THR A 134 9.69 12.71 12.07
CA THR A 134 9.55 13.97 11.32
C THR A 134 10.76 14.84 11.60
N PRO A 135 11.48 15.34 10.55
CA PRO A 135 12.59 16.25 10.75
C PRO A 135 12.15 17.50 11.52
N GLU A 136 12.94 17.92 12.48
CA GLU A 136 12.74 19.22 13.14
C GLU A 136 12.85 20.35 12.10
N LYS A 137 12.01 21.37 12.24
CA LYS A 137 11.98 22.54 11.35
C LYS A 137 13.14 23.48 11.65
#